data_83889126b43b5f0d18091d75c90a4c80
#
_entry.id   83889126b43b5f0d18091d75c90a4c80
#
_cell.length_a   1.000
_cell.length_b   1.000
_cell.length_c   1.000
_cell.angle_alpha   90.00
_cell.angle_beta   90.00
_cell.angle_gamma   90.00
#
_symmetry.space_group_name_H-M   'P 1'
#
loop_
_entity.id
_entity.type
_entity.pdbx_description
1 polymer ?
#
loop_
_entity_poly.entity_id
_entity_poly.type
_entity_poly.pdbx_seq_one_letter_code
_entity_poly.pdbx_strand_id
1 'polypeptide(L)'
;FLLNRNLGGAIITNHQIHQGSSMHSGTLEHMCVNPDGPLCYCGNRGCLETYCSANALEQSAGMPVKEFFPLLREKKSPRLAEHWEDYLNHLAFAMKNLNLIIDAPIIISGYLAPYFTEEDITYLLEHINTGAPFTLDKDQILVGTHGQYTPAIGAALYYVEKFIQSV
;
A
#
# COMPACT_ATOMS: atom_id res chain seq x y z
N PHE A 1 -3.39 -0.81 -3.35
CA PHE A 1 -3.02 -0.70 -1.93
C PHE A 1 -3.50 0.63 -1.40
N LEU A 2 -4.28 0.61 -0.33
CA LEU A 2 -4.77 1.78 0.37
C LEU A 2 -3.95 1.96 1.66
N LEU A 3 -2.91 2.78 1.60
CA LEU A 3 -1.95 3.00 2.68
C LEU A 3 -2.47 4.10 3.63
N ASN A 4 -3.33 3.71 4.55
CA ASN A 4 -3.95 4.58 5.55
C ASN A 4 -3.43 4.24 6.97
N ARG A 5 -4.11 4.77 8.01
CA ARG A 5 -3.81 4.44 9.40
C ARG A 5 -3.82 2.93 9.62
N ASN A 6 -4.84 2.24 9.10
CA ASN A 6 -4.82 0.81 8.84
C ASN A 6 -4.74 0.62 7.33
N LEU A 7 -4.01 -0.38 6.90
CA LEU A 7 -3.87 -0.72 5.51
C LEU A 7 -5.17 -1.34 5.00
N GLY A 8 -5.45 -1.19 3.73
CA GLY A 8 -6.54 -1.85 3.05
C GLY A 8 -6.17 -2.13 1.60
N GLY A 9 -7.04 -2.83 0.91
CA GLY A 9 -6.83 -3.12 -0.49
C GLY A 9 -8.13 -3.38 -1.23
N ALA A 10 -8.03 -3.34 -2.54
CA ALA A 10 -9.07 -3.79 -3.46
C ALA A 10 -8.45 -4.36 -4.72
N ILE A 11 -9.07 -5.36 -5.28
CA ILE A 11 -8.78 -5.88 -6.61
C ILE A 11 -9.87 -5.37 -7.55
N ILE A 12 -9.47 -4.76 -8.66
CA ILE A 12 -10.41 -4.22 -9.65
C ILE A 12 -10.25 -5.02 -10.94
N THR A 13 -11.32 -5.63 -11.41
CA THR A 13 -11.39 -6.37 -12.68
C THR A 13 -12.56 -5.90 -13.50
N ASN A 14 -12.36 -5.67 -14.78
CA ASN A 14 -13.41 -5.18 -15.69
C ASN A 14 -14.11 -3.91 -15.15
N HIS A 15 -13.34 -2.96 -14.61
CA HIS A 15 -13.83 -1.71 -14.01
C HIS A 15 -14.74 -1.88 -12.79
N GLN A 16 -14.76 -3.06 -12.16
CA GLN A 16 -15.55 -3.35 -10.97
C GLN A 16 -14.68 -3.90 -9.85
N ILE A 17 -15.06 -3.61 -8.62
CA ILE A 17 -14.41 -4.21 -7.45
C ILE A 17 -14.70 -5.72 -7.44
N HIS A 18 -13.65 -6.51 -7.48
CA HIS A 18 -13.76 -7.95 -7.32
C HIS A 18 -14.03 -8.28 -5.85
N GLN A 19 -15.23 -8.74 -5.55
CA GLN A 19 -15.66 -8.99 -4.16
C GLN A 19 -15.27 -10.40 -3.65
N GLY A 20 -15.06 -11.35 -4.57
CA GLY A 20 -14.88 -12.76 -4.21
C GLY A 20 -16.21 -13.41 -3.77
N SER A 21 -16.16 -14.69 -3.42
CA SER A 21 -17.34 -15.47 -3.04
C SER A 21 -17.91 -15.11 -1.66
N SER A 22 -17.07 -14.57 -0.77
CA SER A 22 -17.42 -14.20 0.61
C SER A 22 -17.26 -12.69 0.89
N MET A 23 -17.10 -11.88 -0.14
CA MET A 23 -16.87 -10.43 -0.06
C MET A 23 -15.58 -10.01 0.68
N HIS A 24 -14.59 -10.91 0.76
CA HIS A 24 -13.30 -10.64 1.43
C HIS A 24 -12.13 -10.53 0.44
N SER A 25 -12.39 -10.42 -0.87
CA SER A 25 -11.31 -10.25 -1.85
C SER A 25 -10.65 -8.89 -1.67
N GLY A 26 -9.32 -8.85 -1.80
CA GLY A 26 -8.55 -7.63 -1.63
C GLY A 26 -8.20 -7.29 -0.17
N THR A 27 -8.40 -8.21 0.77
CA THR A 27 -7.97 -8.06 2.18
C THR A 27 -6.44 -8.17 2.27
N LEU A 28 -5.74 -7.22 1.62
CA LEU A 28 -4.29 -7.24 1.47
C LEU A 28 -3.54 -7.00 2.77
N GLU A 29 -4.16 -6.31 3.72
CA GLU A 29 -3.61 -5.99 5.03
C GLU A 29 -3.23 -7.24 5.83
N HIS A 30 -3.91 -8.36 5.58
CA HIS A 30 -3.65 -9.62 6.28
C HIS A 30 -2.77 -10.61 5.49
N MET A 31 -2.23 -10.18 4.34
CA MET A 31 -1.20 -10.94 3.64
C MET A 31 0.01 -11.13 4.57
N CYS A 32 0.39 -12.38 4.83
CA CYS A 32 1.57 -12.69 5.62
C CYS A 32 2.84 -12.40 4.79
N VAL A 33 3.63 -11.43 5.21
CA VAL A 33 4.92 -11.06 4.59
C VAL A 33 6.12 -11.56 5.39
N ASN A 34 5.90 -11.92 6.66
CA ASN A 34 6.94 -12.51 7.53
C ASN A 34 6.29 -13.38 8.62
N PRO A 35 6.28 -14.72 8.50
CA PRO A 35 5.61 -15.61 9.44
C PRO A 35 6.03 -15.46 10.91
N ASP A 36 7.29 -15.04 11.13
CA ASP A 36 7.86 -14.82 12.46
C ASP A 36 7.71 -13.36 12.96
N GLY A 37 6.97 -12.56 12.21
CA GLY A 37 6.81 -11.13 12.46
C GLY A 37 5.86 -10.78 13.61
N PRO A 38 5.57 -9.48 13.81
CA PRO A 38 4.70 -8.97 14.86
C PRO A 38 3.28 -9.58 14.82
N LEU A 39 2.65 -9.64 16.00
CA LEU A 39 1.26 -10.05 16.11
C LEU A 39 0.34 -8.97 15.51
N CYS A 40 -0.51 -9.37 14.58
CA CYS A 40 -1.54 -8.52 13.99
C CYS A 40 -2.83 -8.57 14.82
N TYR A 41 -3.64 -7.53 14.75
CA TYR A 41 -4.95 -7.48 15.40
C TYR A 41 -5.91 -8.60 14.94
N CYS A 42 -5.69 -9.19 13.76
CA CYS A 42 -6.47 -10.35 13.29
C CYS A 42 -6.10 -11.67 13.99
N GLY A 43 -5.10 -11.67 14.88
CA GLY A 43 -4.62 -12.84 15.59
C GLY A 43 -3.48 -13.60 14.89
N ASN A 44 -3.16 -13.29 13.63
CA ASN A 44 -2.03 -13.87 12.90
C ASN A 44 -0.75 -13.05 13.10
N ARG A 45 0.39 -13.63 12.73
CA ARG A 45 1.69 -12.93 12.75
C ARG A 45 2.13 -12.50 11.37
N GLY A 46 2.87 -11.39 11.32
CA GLY A 46 3.59 -10.91 10.13
C GLY A 46 2.70 -10.47 8.99
N CYS A 47 1.49 -10.02 9.29
CA CYS A 47 0.63 -9.41 8.30
C CYS A 47 1.23 -8.10 7.76
N LEU A 48 0.99 -7.78 6.50
CA LEU A 48 1.44 -6.54 5.86
C LEU A 48 1.01 -5.29 6.65
N GLU A 49 -0.15 -5.32 7.30
CA GLU A 49 -0.65 -4.29 8.22
C GLU A 49 0.40 -3.87 9.26
N THR A 50 1.10 -4.86 9.84
CA THR A 50 2.06 -4.61 10.92
C THR A 50 3.37 -3.96 10.46
N TYR A 51 3.56 -3.82 9.15
CA TYR A 51 4.74 -3.21 8.52
C TYR A 51 4.39 -1.96 7.71
N CYS A 52 3.28 -2.00 6.97
CA CYS A 52 2.98 -1.01 5.93
C CYS A 52 1.74 -0.14 6.20
N SER A 53 1.13 -0.21 7.38
CA SER A 53 0.16 0.80 7.79
C SER A 53 0.86 2.07 8.29
N ALA A 54 0.16 3.22 8.26
CA ALA A 54 0.70 4.45 8.83
C ALA A 54 0.91 4.31 10.34
N ASN A 55 0.04 3.56 11.04
CA ASN A 55 0.21 3.27 12.46
C ASN A 55 1.49 2.45 12.72
N ALA A 56 1.81 1.46 11.89
CA ALA A 56 3.03 0.68 12.01
C ALA A 56 4.28 1.55 11.81
N LEU A 57 4.26 2.44 10.81
CA LEU A 57 5.35 3.38 10.57
C LEU A 57 5.54 4.35 11.73
N GLU A 58 4.45 4.93 12.26
CA GLU A 58 4.51 5.84 13.41
C GLU A 58 5.04 5.14 14.67
N GLN A 59 4.64 3.89 14.91
CA GLN A 59 5.13 3.09 16.04
C GLN A 59 6.62 2.76 15.91
N SER A 60 7.07 2.32 14.74
CA SER A 60 8.47 1.95 14.52
C SER A 60 9.40 3.16 14.58
N ALA A 61 9.00 4.28 13.98
CA ALA A 61 9.78 5.52 13.98
C ALA A 61 9.70 6.28 15.30
N GLY A 62 8.64 6.08 16.11
CA GLY A 62 8.38 6.80 17.36
C GLY A 62 7.92 8.24 17.15
N MET A 63 7.36 8.56 15.99
CA MET A 63 6.88 9.90 15.64
C MET A 63 5.75 9.87 14.61
N PRO A 64 4.91 10.94 14.54
CA PRO A 64 3.85 11.06 13.55
C PRO A 64 4.39 11.11 12.11
N VAL A 65 3.62 10.56 11.15
CA VAL A 65 3.95 10.59 9.71
C VAL A 65 4.28 12.00 9.21
N LYS A 66 3.52 13.00 9.64
CA LYS A 66 3.72 14.40 9.21
C LYS A 66 5.05 15.01 9.67
N GLU A 67 5.69 14.43 10.69
CA GLU A 67 7.02 14.83 11.18
C GLU A 67 8.09 13.93 10.56
N PHE A 68 7.79 12.65 10.37
CA PHE A 68 8.69 11.66 9.82
C PHE A 68 9.19 12.04 8.42
N PHE A 69 8.31 12.28 7.47
CA PHE A 69 8.72 12.51 6.08
C PHE A 69 9.53 13.79 5.84
N PRO A 70 9.20 14.96 6.44
CA PRO A 70 10.09 16.12 6.35
C PRO A 70 11.52 15.82 6.84
N LEU A 71 11.66 15.18 8.00
CA LEU A 71 12.96 14.81 8.57
C LEU A 71 13.70 13.75 7.72
N LEU A 72 12.97 12.78 7.18
CA LEU A 72 13.52 11.79 6.26
C LEU A 72 14.11 12.46 5.01
N ARG A 73 13.40 13.41 4.42
CA ARG A 73 13.82 14.12 3.19
C ARG A 73 15.00 15.09 3.43
N GLU A 74 15.24 15.51 4.67
CA GLU A 74 16.47 16.22 5.02
C GLU A 74 17.72 15.33 4.95
N LYS A 75 17.58 14.01 4.85
CA LYS A 75 18.68 13.02 4.74
C LYS A 75 19.69 13.08 5.91
N LYS A 76 19.27 13.60 7.07
CA LYS A 76 20.15 13.78 8.25
C LYS A 76 20.09 12.64 9.26
N SER A 77 19.13 11.73 9.12
CA SER A 77 18.92 10.64 10.07
C SER A 77 18.98 9.27 9.38
N PRO A 78 20.09 8.54 9.50
CA PRO A 78 20.18 7.17 9.00
C PRO A 78 19.07 6.26 9.54
N ARG A 79 18.71 6.42 10.81
CA ARG A 79 17.64 5.64 11.45
C ARG A 79 16.30 5.80 10.74
N LEU A 80 15.92 7.02 10.34
CA LEU A 80 14.66 7.23 9.61
C LEU A 80 14.72 6.62 8.21
N ALA A 81 15.90 6.66 7.57
CA ALA A 81 16.10 6.00 6.28
C ALA A 81 15.94 4.48 6.40
N GLU A 82 16.50 3.84 7.44
CA GLU A 82 16.35 2.42 7.72
C GLU A 82 14.87 2.03 7.94
N HIS A 83 14.10 2.80 8.71
CA HIS A 83 12.66 2.55 8.91
C HIS A 83 11.86 2.65 7.62
N TRP A 84 12.20 3.62 6.76
CA TRP A 84 11.51 3.78 5.48
C TRP A 84 11.90 2.69 4.48
N GLU A 85 13.16 2.31 4.45
CA GLU A 85 13.66 1.20 3.63
C GLU A 85 13.02 -0.13 4.04
N ASP A 86 12.91 -0.42 5.33
CA ASP A 86 12.22 -1.61 5.84
C ASP A 86 10.74 -1.62 5.42
N TYR A 87 10.05 -0.46 5.54
CA TYR A 87 8.69 -0.29 5.04
C TYR A 87 8.58 -0.61 3.54
N LEU A 88 9.47 -0.03 2.72
CA LEU A 88 9.47 -0.23 1.26
C LEU A 88 9.78 -1.70 0.89
N ASN A 89 10.66 -2.36 1.62
CA ASN A 89 11.00 -3.77 1.41
C ASN A 89 9.78 -4.68 1.62
N HIS A 90 9.05 -4.49 2.71
CA HIS A 90 7.84 -5.26 2.99
C HIS A 90 6.73 -4.97 1.97
N LEU A 91 6.59 -3.71 1.57
CA LEU A 91 5.61 -3.32 0.54
C LEU A 91 5.97 -3.92 -0.82
N ALA A 92 7.24 -3.85 -1.24
CA ALA A 92 7.73 -4.44 -2.48
C ALA A 92 7.52 -5.97 -2.50
N PHE A 93 7.79 -6.65 -1.38
CA PHE A 93 7.56 -8.09 -1.26
C PHE A 93 6.08 -8.45 -1.47
N ALA A 94 5.17 -7.70 -0.84
CA ALA A 94 3.74 -7.91 -1.01
C ALA A 94 3.29 -7.64 -2.45
N MET A 95 3.76 -6.54 -3.04
CA MET A 95 3.45 -6.17 -4.43
C MET A 95 3.95 -7.22 -5.42
N LYS A 96 5.17 -7.70 -5.25
CA LYS A 96 5.75 -8.76 -6.08
C LYS A 96 4.90 -10.03 -6.06
N ASN A 97 4.52 -10.50 -4.87
CA ASN A 97 3.72 -11.71 -4.73
C ASN A 97 2.31 -11.52 -5.32
N LEU A 98 1.71 -10.36 -5.12
CA LEU A 98 0.39 -10.06 -5.68
C LEU A 98 0.44 -9.98 -7.22
N ASN A 99 1.48 -9.38 -7.78
CA ASN A 99 1.66 -9.28 -9.23
C ASN A 99 1.74 -10.64 -9.90
N LEU A 100 2.37 -11.63 -9.26
CA LEU A 100 2.42 -13.01 -9.77
C LEU A 100 1.04 -13.68 -9.87
N ILE A 101 0.06 -13.20 -9.13
CA ILE A 101 -1.30 -13.78 -9.05
C ILE A 101 -2.28 -12.99 -9.92
N ILE A 102 -2.18 -11.66 -9.90
CA ILE A 102 -3.20 -10.78 -10.50
C ILE A 102 -2.76 -10.23 -11.86
N ASP A 103 -1.44 -10.04 -12.09
CA ASP A 103 -0.90 -9.47 -13.33
C ASP A 103 -1.66 -8.18 -13.78
N ALA A 104 -1.60 -7.15 -12.95
CA ALA A 104 -2.29 -5.89 -13.17
C ALA A 104 -1.49 -4.71 -12.64
N PRO A 105 -1.73 -3.48 -13.16
CA PRO A 105 -1.14 -2.28 -12.58
C PRO A 105 -1.44 -2.15 -11.08
N ILE A 106 -0.46 -1.64 -10.34
CA ILE A 106 -0.53 -1.45 -8.90
C ILE A 106 -0.82 0.02 -8.60
N ILE A 107 -1.86 0.30 -7.84
CA ILE A 107 -2.20 1.64 -7.39
C ILE A 107 -1.84 1.77 -5.91
N ILE A 108 -0.93 2.69 -5.59
CA ILE A 108 -0.62 3.14 -4.24
C ILE A 108 -1.51 4.33 -3.94
N SER A 109 -2.36 4.25 -2.92
CA SER A 109 -3.32 5.30 -2.59
C SER A 109 -3.47 5.47 -1.07
N GLY A 110 -4.24 6.46 -0.62
CA GLY A 110 -4.50 6.72 0.79
C GLY A 110 -3.56 7.74 1.42
N TYR A 111 -3.55 7.79 2.74
CA TYR A 111 -2.89 8.81 3.55
C TYR A 111 -1.38 8.93 3.28
N LEU A 112 -0.69 7.82 3.07
CA LEU A 112 0.76 7.82 2.81
C LEU A 112 1.12 8.09 1.34
N ALA A 113 0.20 7.92 0.39
CA ALA A 113 0.51 8.05 -1.03
C ALA A 113 1.19 9.38 -1.41
N PRO A 114 0.78 10.57 -0.90
CA PRO A 114 1.43 11.84 -1.25
C PRO A 114 2.88 11.97 -0.79
N TYR A 115 3.35 11.10 0.09
CA TYR A 115 4.72 11.12 0.58
C TYR A 115 5.69 10.30 -0.27
N PHE A 116 5.19 9.46 -1.18
CA PHE A 116 6.03 8.71 -2.10
C PHE A 116 6.67 9.63 -3.13
N THR A 117 7.97 9.47 -3.33
CA THR A 117 8.75 10.18 -4.34
C THR A 117 9.09 9.27 -5.50
N GLU A 118 9.60 9.84 -6.59
CA GLU A 118 10.13 9.07 -7.71
C GLU A 118 11.26 8.11 -7.30
N GLU A 119 12.09 8.50 -6.32
CA GLU A 119 13.14 7.63 -5.75
C GLU A 119 12.51 6.39 -5.09
N ASP A 120 11.43 6.58 -4.32
CA ASP A 120 10.73 5.47 -3.65
C ASP A 120 10.08 4.51 -4.67
N ILE A 121 9.47 5.04 -5.74
CA ILE A 121 8.87 4.22 -6.80
C ILE A 121 9.96 3.44 -7.55
N THR A 122 11.10 4.06 -7.83
CA THR A 122 12.23 3.37 -8.46
C THR A 122 12.74 2.25 -7.57
N TYR A 123 12.88 2.50 -6.26
CA TYR A 123 13.27 1.49 -5.29
C TYR A 123 12.29 0.30 -5.25
N LEU A 124 10.98 0.58 -5.18
CA LEU A 124 9.95 -0.46 -5.21
C LEU A 124 10.06 -1.31 -6.49
N LEU A 125 10.19 -0.66 -7.64
CA LEU A 125 10.27 -1.32 -8.94
C LEU A 125 11.48 -2.26 -9.03
N GLU A 126 12.66 -1.80 -8.58
CA GLU A 126 13.88 -2.63 -8.54
C GLU A 126 13.70 -3.86 -7.66
N HIS A 127 13.09 -3.72 -6.47
CA HIS A 127 12.89 -4.82 -5.53
C HIS A 127 11.79 -5.79 -5.98
N ILE A 128 10.71 -5.29 -6.59
CA ILE A 128 9.68 -6.12 -7.19
C ILE A 128 10.28 -6.98 -8.31
N ASN A 129 11.09 -6.37 -9.18
CA ASN A 129 11.65 -7.04 -10.36
C ASN A 129 12.82 -7.99 -10.04
N THR A 130 13.51 -7.78 -8.90
CA THR A 130 14.64 -8.63 -8.52
C THR A 130 14.20 -10.07 -8.29
N GLY A 131 14.68 -10.99 -9.15
CA GLY A 131 14.33 -12.41 -9.10
C GLY A 131 12.86 -12.72 -9.41
N ALA A 132 12.12 -11.79 -10.00
CA ALA A 132 10.78 -12.03 -10.49
C ALA A 132 10.82 -12.73 -11.87
N PRO A 133 9.89 -13.66 -12.16
CA PRO A 133 9.80 -14.29 -13.47
C PRO A 133 9.27 -13.35 -14.56
N PHE A 134 8.54 -12.31 -14.17
CA PHE A 134 8.01 -11.25 -15.02
C PHE A 134 8.31 -9.90 -14.37
N THR A 135 8.67 -8.91 -15.18
CA THR A 135 9.00 -7.57 -14.71
C THR A 135 7.81 -6.64 -14.85
N LEU A 136 7.63 -5.78 -13.87
CA LEU A 136 6.75 -4.60 -13.92
C LEU A 136 7.50 -3.44 -14.58
N ASP A 137 6.81 -2.68 -15.42
CA ASP A 137 7.29 -1.40 -15.92
C ASP A 137 6.87 -0.25 -14.98
N LYS A 138 7.57 0.87 -15.06
CA LYS A 138 7.35 2.00 -14.16
C LYS A 138 5.92 2.57 -14.26
N ASP A 139 5.33 2.57 -15.43
CA ASP A 139 3.97 3.05 -15.69
C ASP A 139 2.87 2.12 -15.12
N GLN A 140 3.25 0.93 -14.67
CA GLN A 140 2.36 0.01 -13.97
C GLN A 140 2.27 0.25 -12.46
N ILE A 141 3.09 1.16 -11.89
CA ILE A 141 2.96 1.61 -10.49
C ILE A 141 2.43 3.03 -10.48
N LEU A 142 1.19 3.19 -10.09
CA LEU A 142 0.49 4.47 -10.06
C LEU A 142 0.36 4.98 -8.63
N VAL A 143 0.58 6.27 -8.41
CA VAL A 143 0.43 6.91 -7.10
C VAL A 143 -0.76 7.84 -7.11
N GLY A 144 -1.73 7.59 -6.22
CA GLY A 144 -2.93 8.40 -6.08
C GLY A 144 -2.64 9.75 -5.42
N THR A 145 -3.33 10.79 -5.88
CA THR A 145 -3.11 12.18 -5.48
C THR A 145 -4.04 12.68 -4.37
N HIS A 146 -5.09 11.92 -4.00
CA HIS A 146 -6.14 12.37 -3.08
C HIS A 146 -5.81 12.18 -1.58
N GLY A 147 -4.71 11.50 -1.26
CA GLY A 147 -4.22 11.31 0.09
C GLY A 147 -5.29 10.77 1.05
N GLN A 148 -5.44 11.42 2.21
CA GLN A 148 -6.40 11.03 3.25
C GLN A 148 -7.87 11.10 2.81
N TYR A 149 -8.20 11.80 1.74
CA TYR A 149 -9.58 11.95 1.23
C TYR A 149 -10.00 10.79 0.32
N THR A 150 -9.08 9.92 -0.09
CA THR A 150 -9.36 8.80 -1.01
C THR A 150 -10.56 7.96 -0.58
N PRO A 151 -10.72 7.52 0.69
CA PRO A 151 -11.88 6.72 1.09
C PRO A 151 -13.20 7.48 0.97
N ALA A 152 -13.22 8.77 1.33
CA ALA A 152 -14.42 9.59 1.24
C ALA A 152 -14.85 9.83 -0.21
N ILE A 153 -13.89 10.09 -1.10
CA ILE A 153 -14.13 10.24 -2.54
C ILE A 153 -14.67 8.93 -3.12
N GLY A 154 -14.04 7.79 -2.80
CA GLY A 154 -14.50 6.48 -3.26
C GLY A 154 -15.93 6.15 -2.82
N ALA A 155 -16.26 6.44 -1.56
CA ALA A 155 -17.61 6.27 -1.05
C ALA A 155 -18.64 7.19 -1.78
N ALA A 156 -18.28 8.45 -2.04
CA ALA A 156 -19.14 9.39 -2.76
C ALA A 156 -19.37 8.97 -4.21
N LEU A 157 -18.34 8.51 -4.92
CA LEU A 157 -18.43 8.06 -6.31
C LEU A 157 -19.43 6.91 -6.49
N TYR A 158 -19.51 6.00 -5.54
CA TYR A 158 -20.50 4.91 -5.56
C TYR A 158 -21.94 5.42 -5.66
N TYR A 159 -22.28 6.47 -4.92
CA TYR A 159 -23.61 7.08 -4.95
C TYR A 159 -23.83 7.91 -6.22
N VAL A 160 -22.80 8.60 -6.71
CA VAL A 160 -22.86 9.36 -7.97
C VAL A 160 -23.10 8.42 -9.14
N GLU A 161 -22.40 7.31 -9.23
CA GLU A 161 -22.63 6.31 -10.29
C GLU A 161 -24.04 5.73 -10.24
N LYS A 162 -24.53 5.36 -9.06
CA LYS A 162 -25.92 4.89 -8.91
C LYS A 162 -26.94 5.93 -9.36
N PHE A 163 -26.72 7.20 -9.03
CA PHE A 163 -27.61 8.28 -9.47
C PHE A 163 -27.62 8.42 -10.98
N ILE A 164 -26.44 8.45 -11.62
CA ILE A 164 -26.32 8.56 -13.09
C ILE A 164 -27.00 7.38 -13.80
N GLN A 165 -26.91 6.17 -13.26
CA GLN A 165 -27.54 4.98 -13.83
C GLN A 165 -29.07 4.94 -13.62
N SER A 166 -29.61 5.78 -12.72
CA SER A 166 -31.07 5.83 -12.43
C SER A 166 -31.83 6.88 -13.23
N VAL A 167 -31.12 7.73 -13.98
CA VAL A 167 -31.64 8.78 -14.84
C VAL A 167 -31.60 8.35 -16.31
#